data_3417fbabdd61c4dab13b0db1f0151042
#
_entry.id   3417fbabdd61c4dab13b0db1f0151042
#
_cell.length_a   1.000
_cell.length_b   1.000
_cell.length_c   1.000
_cell.angle_alpha   90.00
_cell.angle_beta   90.00
_cell.angle_gamma   90.00
#
_symmetry.space_group_name_H-M   'P 1'
#
loop_
_entity.id
_entity.type
_entity.pdbx_description
1 polymer ?
#
loop_
_entity_poly.entity_id
_entity_poly.type
_entity_poly.pdbx_seq_one_letter_code
_entity_poly.pdbx_strand_id
1 'polypeptide(L)' 'MATAIHVVPDDSFDDWVVRGDVGNEFGHYSTREAAELVAQAIAREFGTDLVVHLPDGRTSRQKFAKGWLSRLLRR' A
#
# COMPACT_ATOMS: atom_id res chain seq x y z
N MET A 1 -7.23 8.08 13.50
CA MET A 1 -7.84 6.92 12.88
C MET A 1 -6.91 6.30 11.86
N ALA A 2 -6.70 5.03 11.96
CA ALA A 2 -5.79 4.34 11.06
C ALA A 2 -6.46 4.11 9.70
N THR A 3 -5.75 4.45 8.66
CA THR A 3 -6.17 4.13 7.31
C THR A 3 -5.16 3.14 6.75
N ALA A 4 -5.54 2.40 5.73
CA ALA A 4 -4.65 1.47 5.09
C ALA A 4 -4.50 1.81 3.63
N ILE A 5 -3.34 1.46 3.08
CA ILE A 5 -3.11 1.51 1.65
C ILE A 5 -3.27 0.10 1.13
N HIS A 6 -4.03 -0.08 0.07
CA HIS A 6 -4.36 -1.39 -0.47
C HIS A 6 -3.77 -1.57 -1.85
N VAL A 7 -3.20 -2.74 -2.09
CA VAL A 7 -2.80 -3.17 -3.43
C VAL A 7 -3.78 -4.26 -3.84
N VAL A 8 -4.51 -4.03 -4.91
CA VAL A 8 -5.62 -4.89 -5.32
C VAL A 8 -5.45 -5.27 -6.79
N PRO A 9 -5.61 -6.56 -7.14
CA PRO A 9 -5.59 -6.91 -8.56
C PRO A 9 -6.82 -6.36 -9.26
N ASP A 10 -6.64 -5.86 -10.46
CA ASP A 10 -7.73 -5.36 -11.30
C ASP A 10 -7.90 -6.31 -12.46
N ASP A 11 -8.84 -7.23 -12.33
CA ASP A 11 -9.05 -8.25 -13.35
C ASP A 11 -9.52 -7.67 -14.68
N SER A 12 -10.19 -6.52 -14.64
CA SER A 12 -10.70 -5.90 -15.84
C SER A 12 -9.61 -5.49 -16.81
N PHE A 13 -8.47 -5.08 -16.28
CA PHE A 13 -7.38 -4.56 -17.10
C PHE A 13 -6.07 -5.36 -16.91
N ASP A 14 -6.15 -6.44 -16.16
CA ASP A 14 -4.99 -7.31 -15.92
C ASP A 14 -3.82 -6.51 -15.33
N ASP A 15 -4.12 -5.59 -14.41
CA ASP A 15 -3.10 -4.80 -13.75
C ASP A 15 -3.38 -4.76 -12.25
N TRP A 16 -2.68 -3.88 -11.52
CA TRP A 16 -2.78 -3.76 -10.09
C TRP A 16 -3.07 -2.32 -9.72
N VAL A 17 -3.95 -2.14 -8.75
CA VAL A 17 -4.39 -0.81 -8.31
C VAL A 17 -3.90 -0.55 -6.91
N VAL A 18 -3.38 0.65 -6.68
CA VAL A 18 -3.04 1.14 -5.34
C VAL A 18 -4.12 2.11 -4.93
N ARG A 19 -4.77 1.84 -3.79
CA ARG A 19 -5.91 2.64 -3.35
C ARG A 19 -5.94 2.77 -1.84
N GLY A 20 -6.66 3.77 -1.37
CA GLY A 20 -6.87 3.97 0.06
C GLY A 20 -8.16 3.34 0.54
N ASP A 21 -8.41 3.45 1.86
CA ASP A 21 -9.59 2.87 2.49
C ASP A 21 -10.89 3.45 1.98
N VAL A 22 -10.87 4.72 1.60
CA VAL A 22 -12.10 5.42 1.17
C VAL A 22 -12.31 5.34 -0.33
N GLY A 23 -11.53 4.49 -1.02
CA GLY A 23 -11.73 4.29 -2.44
C GLY A 23 -10.92 5.20 -3.35
N ASN A 24 -10.17 6.14 -2.79
CA ASN A 24 -9.30 6.98 -3.61
C ASN A 24 -8.17 6.13 -4.20
N GLU A 25 -7.87 6.33 -5.47
CA GLU A 25 -6.86 5.56 -6.17
C GLU A 25 -5.60 6.38 -6.34
N PHE A 26 -4.46 5.72 -6.18
CA PHE A 26 -3.14 6.34 -6.38
C PHE A 26 -2.50 5.91 -7.69
N GLY A 27 -3.09 4.98 -8.41
CA GLY A 27 -2.60 4.61 -9.72
C GLY A 27 -2.80 3.14 -10.05
N HIS A 28 -2.53 2.82 -11.29
CA HIS A 28 -2.58 1.48 -11.84
C HIS A 28 -1.18 1.09 -12.28
N TYR A 29 -0.79 -0.15 -12.04
CA TYR A 29 0.55 -0.64 -12.34
C TYR A 29 0.45 -2.00 -13.00
N SER A 30 1.35 -2.28 -13.93
CA SER A 30 1.28 -3.51 -14.70
C SER A 30 1.73 -4.73 -13.92
N THR A 31 2.48 -4.54 -12.83
CA THR A 31 2.95 -5.66 -12.02
C THR A 31 2.65 -5.40 -10.56
N ARG A 32 2.53 -6.51 -9.79
CA ARG A 32 2.33 -6.40 -8.35
C ARG A 32 3.52 -5.73 -7.69
N GLU A 33 4.72 -6.05 -8.14
CA GLU A 33 5.93 -5.50 -7.55
C GLU A 33 5.97 -3.98 -7.68
N ALA A 34 5.60 -3.46 -8.84
CA ALA A 34 5.57 -2.02 -9.03
C ALA A 34 4.53 -1.37 -8.13
N ALA A 35 3.34 -1.98 -8.04
CA ALA A 35 2.28 -1.45 -7.18
C ALA A 35 2.71 -1.48 -5.72
N GLU A 36 3.36 -2.57 -5.30
CA GLU A 36 3.79 -2.68 -3.90
C GLU A 36 4.84 -1.63 -3.55
N LEU A 37 5.76 -1.34 -4.45
CA LEU A 37 6.77 -0.32 -4.19
C LEU A 37 6.14 1.05 -3.97
N VAL A 38 5.19 1.41 -4.81
CA VAL A 38 4.49 2.69 -4.67
C VAL A 38 3.67 2.69 -3.38
N ALA A 39 2.95 1.60 -3.12
CA ALA A 39 2.11 1.52 -1.94
C ALA A 39 2.92 1.57 -0.66
N GLN A 40 4.11 0.96 -0.65
CA GLN A 40 4.98 1.02 0.52
C GLN A 40 5.44 2.45 0.79
N ALA A 41 5.79 3.17 -0.25
CA ALA A 41 6.22 4.56 -0.09
C ALA A 41 5.10 5.41 0.51
N ILE A 42 3.87 5.21 0.02
CA ILE A 42 2.73 5.96 0.52
C ILE A 42 2.43 5.57 1.97
N ALA A 43 2.46 4.27 2.26
CA ALA A 43 2.17 3.80 3.61
C ALA A 43 3.19 4.32 4.62
N ARG A 44 4.45 4.39 4.24
CA ARG A 44 5.48 4.95 5.11
C ARG A 44 5.26 6.42 5.33
N GLU A 45 4.88 7.14 4.28
CA GLU A 45 4.65 8.58 4.39
C GLU A 45 3.53 8.87 5.37
N PHE A 46 2.46 8.09 5.33
CA PHE A 46 1.31 8.32 6.18
C PHE A 46 1.38 7.58 7.51
N GLY A 47 2.34 6.68 7.67
CA GLY A 47 2.45 5.89 8.89
C GLY A 47 1.27 4.96 9.07
N THR A 48 0.89 4.25 8.01
CA THR A 48 -0.29 3.40 8.02
C THR A 48 0.08 2.00 7.52
N ASP A 49 -0.89 1.11 7.57
CA ASP A 49 -0.71 -0.27 7.12
C ASP A 49 -0.77 -0.36 5.60
N LEU A 50 -0.05 -1.35 5.07
CA LEU A 50 -0.15 -1.74 3.68
C LEU A 50 -0.83 -3.10 3.64
N VAL A 51 -1.88 -3.23 2.86
CA VAL A 51 -2.61 -4.49 2.70
C VAL A 51 -2.55 -4.89 1.24
N VAL A 52 -1.93 -6.04 0.96
CA VAL A 52 -1.84 -6.56 -0.39
C VAL A 52 -2.89 -7.64 -0.54
N HIS A 53 -3.77 -7.49 -1.51
CA HIS A 53 -4.83 -8.46 -1.80
C HIS A 53 -4.37 -9.34 -2.95
N LEU A 54 -4.30 -10.64 -2.70
CA LEU A 54 -3.85 -11.60 -3.70
C LEU A 54 -5.05 -12.11 -4.50
N PRO A 55 -4.81 -12.57 -5.73
CA PRO A 55 -5.93 -13.02 -6.58
C PRO A 55 -6.70 -14.20 -6.00
N ASP A 56 -6.08 -15.00 -5.15
CA ASP A 56 -6.75 -16.14 -4.52
C ASP A 56 -7.57 -15.78 -3.29
N GLY A 57 -7.65 -14.48 -2.98
CA GLY A 57 -8.43 -13.99 -1.85
C GLY A 57 -7.66 -13.81 -0.56
N ARG A 58 -6.41 -14.23 -0.52
CA ARG A 58 -5.59 -14.02 0.67
C ARG A 58 -5.10 -12.58 0.73
N THR A 59 -4.77 -12.15 1.94
CA THR A 59 -4.22 -10.81 2.14
C THR A 59 -2.93 -10.90 2.92
N SER A 60 -2.07 -9.93 2.67
CA SER A 60 -0.82 -9.77 3.40
C SER A 60 -0.78 -8.37 3.94
N ARG A 61 -0.46 -8.21 5.21
CA ARG A 61 -0.49 -6.90 5.87
C ARG A 61 0.89 -6.58 6.42
N GLN A 62 1.33 -5.35 6.16
CA GLN A 62 2.57 -4.82 6.71
C GLN A 62 2.24 -3.52 7.43
N LYS A 63 2.90 -3.28 8.55
CA LYS A 63 2.68 -2.07 9.35
C LYS A 63 3.87 -1.15 9.20
N PHE A 64 3.58 0.12 9.01
CA PHE A 64 4.61 1.15 8.93
C PHE A 64 4.30 2.22 9.95
N ALA A 65 5.32 2.61 10.72
CA ALA A 65 5.17 3.65 11.72
C ALA A 65 5.63 4.96 11.12
N LYS A 66 4.74 5.96 11.13
CA LYS A 66 5.11 7.28 10.69
C LYS A 66 6.20 7.84 11.57
N GLY A 67 7.20 8.46 10.95
CA GLY A 67 8.25 9.10 11.71
C GLY A 67 9.35 8.18 12.20
N TRP A 68 9.38 6.95 11.73
CA TRP A 68 10.43 6.03 12.18
C TRP A 68 11.82 6.58 11.84
N LEU A 69 11.96 7.23 10.69
CA LEU A 69 13.22 7.86 10.32
C LEU A 69 13.55 9.01 11.26
N SER A 70 12.54 9.80 11.60
CA SER A 70 12.74 10.91 12.52
C SER A 70 13.25 10.43 13.87
N ARG A 71 12.71 9.30 14.33
CA ARG A 71 13.17 8.75 15.60
C ARG A 71 14.63 8.32 15.54
N LEU A 72 15.02 7.74 14.41
CA LEU A 72 16.42 7.36 14.23
C LEU A 72 17.34 8.58 14.20
N LEU A 73 16.91 9.63 13.55
CA LEU A 73 17.74 10.82 13.35
C LEU A 73 17.76 11.72 14.56
N ARG A 74 16.87 11.51 15.49
CA ARG A 74 16.80 12.34 16.68
C ARG A 74 17.79 11.97 17.75
N ARG A 75 18.48 10.91 17.59
CA ARG A 75 19.36 10.36 18.62
C ARG A 75 20.57 11.24 18.95
#